data_2f01e65b285671d6d59a3455c19777f2
#
_entry.id   2f01e65b285671d6d59a3455c19777f2
#
_cell.length_a   1.000
_cell.length_b   1.000
_cell.length_c   1.000
_cell.angle_alpha   90.00
_cell.angle_beta   90.00
_cell.angle_gamma   90.00
#
_symmetry.space_group_name_H-M   'P 1'
#
loop_
_entity.id
_entity.type
_entity.pdbx_description
1 polymer ?
#
loop_
_entity_poly.entity_id
_entity_poly.type
_entity_poly.pdbx_seq_one_letter_code
_entity_poly.pdbx_strand_id
1 'polypeptide(L)'
;MTYDLFNQNIVKSEWLHPTEFPSMKGRKVVAIDLETCDTTLKTMGPGWPRKVGSVIGISISSGDFTAYYPIAHQGGGNMDEKKVLKYIKSVCEDDSIQKVFHNAQYDIGWLSTLDIEVKGYLHDTLIASALLNENRYAYTLNAMCSEYLGEWKNEKVLKEKAEELGLDSKADMYKMHSSFVGEYAEADALLTYKLHERLMVEIEKDALEGVYDMECRLIRVIFNMTKRGIRIDMMRAMDLKQKLQIKEKKYLKRMKDLTGGEVQLWSARSVADAFDRVNLEYPHTVLGAPSFTQTFLETHKHELPRMVTKARVLNKLQGTFIDGIAKYIHNDRLHAHVNQIRGDSGGTVTGRFSMYAPNLQQMPIRSEFGSEVRKIFLPEQGEYWISADYSQQEPRLLTHFAILNKNAGADKVREAFIQGLDFHQQTADMADIPRRLAKTIGLGVMYGMGYKKMAVDLDITPMEAKAMLKEFRIKVPFMQGMLEAVMNRANQVGTIRTLLGRKCRFDMYEPNWYEPNKFYKSMPLKQAEAEYGNVKRAGTYKALNRLIQGSAADQTKKVMVDVYEKLGITPLLQMHDELNCSVKSDKEGADVKNIMENCIKLEVPSKVEYKVKDNWGNAK
;
A
#
# COMPACT_ATOMS: atom_id res chain seq x y z
N MET A 1 -6.93 -4.00 -63.32
CA MET A 1 -6.52 -4.08 -61.93
C MET A 1 -7.34 -5.19 -61.30
N THR A 2 -6.77 -6.40 -61.20
CA THR A 2 -7.39 -7.54 -60.50
C THR A 2 -7.15 -7.28 -59.02
N TYR A 3 -8.21 -7.00 -58.29
CA TYR A 3 -8.17 -6.97 -56.83
C TYR A 3 -7.98 -8.42 -56.34
N ASP A 4 -6.83 -8.68 -55.75
CA ASP A 4 -6.59 -9.95 -55.04
C ASP A 4 -7.35 -9.92 -53.71
N LEU A 5 -8.52 -10.51 -53.71
CA LEU A 5 -9.47 -10.59 -52.58
C LEU A 5 -8.94 -11.45 -51.41
N PHE A 6 -7.73 -12.03 -51.51
CA PHE A 6 -7.16 -12.97 -50.57
C PHE A 6 -5.82 -12.50 -49.95
N ASN A 7 -5.34 -11.31 -50.29
CA ASN A 7 -4.13 -10.76 -49.66
C ASN A 7 -4.48 -10.13 -48.31
N GLN A 8 -4.99 -10.91 -47.38
CA GLN A 8 -4.90 -10.57 -45.97
C GLN A 8 -3.42 -10.61 -45.61
N ASN A 9 -2.88 -9.50 -45.08
CA ASN A 9 -1.55 -9.45 -44.48
C ASN A 9 -1.56 -10.36 -43.25
N ILE A 10 -1.33 -11.66 -43.45
CA ILE A 10 -1.24 -12.62 -42.35
C ILE A 10 -0.02 -12.26 -41.52
N VAL A 11 -0.21 -11.91 -40.28
CA VAL A 11 0.90 -11.64 -39.33
C VAL A 11 1.71 -12.91 -39.17
N LYS A 12 3.02 -12.83 -39.48
CA LYS A 12 3.97 -13.94 -39.33
C LYS A 12 4.92 -13.64 -38.18
N SER A 13 5.38 -14.67 -37.51
CA SER A 13 6.45 -14.61 -36.53
C SER A 13 7.59 -15.52 -36.97
N GLU A 14 8.82 -15.06 -36.84
CA GLU A 14 10.04 -15.84 -37.07
C GLU A 14 10.57 -16.46 -35.78
N TRP A 15 9.96 -16.13 -34.60
CA TRP A 15 10.39 -16.67 -33.33
C TRP A 15 10.19 -18.18 -33.25
N LEU A 16 11.21 -18.89 -32.77
CA LEU A 16 11.19 -20.32 -32.50
C LEU A 16 11.48 -20.55 -31.02
N HIS A 17 10.78 -21.50 -30.41
CA HIS A 17 11.06 -21.88 -29.02
C HIS A 17 12.48 -22.45 -28.87
N PRO A 18 13.12 -22.26 -27.70
CA PRO A 18 14.46 -22.75 -27.45
C PRO A 18 14.51 -24.28 -27.49
N THR A 19 15.61 -24.83 -27.99
CA THR A 19 15.89 -26.28 -28.01
C THR A 19 16.75 -26.71 -26.84
N GLU A 20 17.38 -25.76 -26.14
CA GLU A 20 18.39 -26.02 -25.12
C GLU A 20 17.89 -25.58 -23.72
N PHE A 21 18.43 -26.25 -22.71
CA PHE A 21 18.25 -25.95 -21.30
C PHE A 21 19.64 -25.74 -20.66
N PRO A 22 20.31 -24.60 -20.92
CA PRO A 22 21.67 -24.40 -20.46
C PRO A 22 21.75 -24.30 -18.94
N SER A 23 22.81 -24.83 -18.37
CA SER A 23 23.00 -24.70 -16.91
C SER A 23 23.24 -23.25 -16.52
N MET A 24 22.47 -22.76 -15.56
CA MET A 24 22.68 -21.45 -14.96
C MET A 24 23.65 -21.46 -13.78
N LYS A 25 24.23 -22.63 -13.47
CA LYS A 25 25.20 -22.77 -12.38
C LYS A 25 26.41 -21.85 -12.60
N GLY A 26 26.76 -21.07 -11.58
CA GLY A 26 27.85 -20.10 -11.66
C GLY A 26 27.45 -18.73 -12.19
N ARG A 27 26.20 -18.53 -12.65
CA ARG A 27 25.64 -17.21 -12.93
C ARG A 27 25.34 -16.50 -11.60
N LYS A 28 25.72 -15.23 -11.51
CA LYS A 28 25.47 -14.45 -10.30
C LYS A 28 24.01 -14.08 -10.16
N VAL A 29 23.39 -13.63 -11.25
CA VAL A 29 22.00 -13.13 -11.33
C VAL A 29 21.31 -13.73 -12.54
N VAL A 30 20.03 -14.08 -12.38
CA VAL A 30 19.13 -14.50 -13.46
C VAL A 30 17.82 -13.73 -13.34
N ALA A 31 17.42 -13.06 -14.41
CA ALA A 31 16.10 -12.44 -14.52
C ALA A 31 15.06 -13.50 -14.91
N ILE A 32 13.88 -13.41 -14.32
CA ILE A 32 12.75 -14.30 -14.58
C ILE A 32 11.51 -13.46 -14.76
N ASP A 33 10.68 -13.80 -15.75
CA ASP A 33 9.38 -13.19 -16.00
C ASP A 33 8.38 -14.26 -16.42
N LEU A 34 7.10 -14.08 -16.10
CA LEU A 34 6.06 -15.08 -16.36
C LEU A 34 4.95 -14.51 -17.22
N GLU A 35 4.57 -15.27 -18.24
CA GLU A 35 3.31 -15.04 -18.94
C GLU A 35 2.21 -15.92 -18.33
N THR A 36 1.04 -15.32 -18.09
CA THR A 36 -0.02 -15.98 -17.31
C THR A 36 -1.39 -15.80 -17.94
N CYS A 37 -2.28 -16.73 -17.64
CA CYS A 37 -3.72 -16.58 -17.80
C CYS A 37 -4.31 -16.22 -16.44
N ASP A 38 -4.51 -14.92 -16.16
CA ASP A 38 -5.08 -14.41 -14.91
C ASP A 38 -6.31 -13.54 -15.17
N THR A 39 -7.44 -14.21 -15.35
CA THR A 39 -8.72 -13.55 -15.70
C THR A 39 -9.30 -12.69 -14.59
N THR A 40 -8.82 -12.85 -13.36
CA THR A 40 -9.28 -12.10 -12.18
C THR A 40 -8.41 -10.91 -11.80
N LEU A 41 -7.27 -10.74 -12.43
CA LEU A 41 -6.26 -9.74 -12.07
C LEU A 41 -6.83 -8.32 -11.90
N LYS A 42 -7.63 -7.84 -12.87
CA LYS A 42 -8.20 -6.49 -12.85
C LYS A 42 -9.33 -6.30 -11.82
N THR A 43 -10.00 -7.37 -11.40
CA THR A 43 -11.22 -7.29 -10.57
C THR A 43 -10.99 -7.72 -9.13
N MET A 44 -10.13 -8.70 -8.92
CA MET A 44 -9.92 -9.35 -7.63
C MET A 44 -8.43 -9.45 -7.24
N GLY A 45 -7.54 -8.76 -7.97
CA GLY A 45 -6.09 -8.90 -7.83
C GLY A 45 -5.57 -10.25 -8.34
N PRO A 46 -4.26 -10.54 -8.21
CA PRO A 46 -3.63 -11.76 -8.67
C PRO A 46 -4.36 -13.03 -8.23
N GLY A 47 -4.58 -13.94 -9.18
CA GLY A 47 -5.37 -15.16 -8.96
C GLY A 47 -4.61 -16.28 -8.24
N TRP A 48 -3.28 -16.23 -8.21
CA TRP A 48 -2.44 -17.30 -7.70
C TRP A 48 -2.73 -17.75 -6.25
N PRO A 49 -3.08 -16.88 -5.27
CA PRO A 49 -3.36 -17.35 -3.92
C PRO A 49 -4.65 -18.16 -3.83
N ARG A 50 -5.58 -17.92 -4.76
CA ARG A 50 -6.87 -18.60 -4.87
C ARG A 50 -6.87 -19.74 -5.89
N LYS A 51 -5.71 -20.00 -6.53
CA LYS A 51 -5.53 -20.98 -7.61
C LYS A 51 -6.49 -20.74 -8.80
N VAL A 52 -6.70 -19.47 -9.16
CA VAL A 52 -7.52 -19.06 -10.31
C VAL A 52 -6.62 -18.50 -11.40
N GLY A 53 -6.48 -19.22 -12.49
CA GLY A 53 -5.54 -18.93 -13.56
C GLY A 53 -4.42 -19.96 -13.67
N SER A 54 -3.42 -19.68 -14.52
CA SER A 54 -2.28 -20.56 -14.76
C SER A 54 -1.10 -19.80 -15.36
N VAL A 55 0.10 -20.36 -15.24
CA VAL A 55 1.28 -19.94 -16.00
C VAL A 55 1.19 -20.51 -17.40
N ILE A 56 1.43 -19.70 -18.42
CA ILE A 56 1.42 -20.14 -19.83
C ILE A 56 2.82 -20.24 -20.41
N GLY A 57 3.80 -19.59 -19.80
CA GLY A 57 5.22 -19.69 -20.16
C GLY A 57 6.11 -18.93 -19.19
N ILE A 58 7.40 -19.23 -19.24
CA ILE A 58 8.42 -18.67 -18.35
C ILE A 58 9.58 -18.18 -19.21
N SER A 59 9.97 -16.94 -19.06
CA SER A 59 11.19 -16.40 -19.66
C SER A 59 12.29 -16.24 -18.62
N ILE A 60 13.53 -16.47 -19.04
CA ILE A 60 14.72 -16.27 -18.22
C ILE A 60 15.80 -15.54 -19.01
N SER A 61 16.61 -14.73 -18.32
CA SER A 61 17.78 -14.08 -18.91
C SER A 61 18.94 -14.02 -17.92
N SER A 62 20.16 -14.35 -18.40
CA SER A 62 21.43 -14.11 -17.71
C SER A 62 22.27 -13.01 -18.39
N GLY A 63 21.65 -12.24 -19.27
CA GLY A 63 22.27 -11.18 -20.06
C GLY A 63 22.81 -11.67 -21.40
N ASP A 64 23.67 -12.70 -21.39
CA ASP A 64 24.23 -13.35 -22.59
C ASP A 64 23.36 -14.48 -23.16
N PHE A 65 22.42 -14.98 -22.36
CA PHE A 65 21.43 -15.96 -22.77
C PHE A 65 20.04 -15.50 -22.34
N THR A 66 19.09 -15.58 -23.26
CA THR A 66 17.68 -15.28 -22.99
C THR A 66 16.82 -16.29 -23.74
N ALA A 67 15.79 -16.79 -23.07
CA ALA A 67 14.86 -17.74 -23.65
C ALA A 67 13.47 -17.68 -23.02
N TYR A 68 12.45 -17.88 -23.84
CA TYR A 68 11.07 -18.09 -23.41
C TYR A 68 10.67 -19.56 -23.56
N TYR A 69 10.15 -20.18 -22.52
CA TYR A 69 9.70 -21.56 -22.46
C TYR A 69 8.17 -21.63 -22.35
N PRO A 70 7.44 -21.71 -23.47
CA PRO A 70 5.98 -21.80 -23.47
C PRO A 70 5.52 -23.19 -23.01
N ILE A 71 4.49 -23.26 -22.14
CA ILE A 71 4.00 -24.53 -21.58
C ILE A 71 2.49 -24.74 -21.72
N ALA A 72 1.69 -23.66 -21.78
CA ALA A 72 0.24 -23.78 -21.70
C ALA A 72 -0.52 -22.78 -22.60
N HIS A 73 0.02 -22.39 -23.75
CA HIS A 73 -0.71 -21.61 -24.73
C HIS A 73 -1.82 -22.44 -25.38
N GLN A 74 -3.04 -21.95 -25.37
CA GLN A 74 -4.19 -22.61 -26.03
C GLN A 74 -4.06 -22.62 -27.55
N GLY A 75 -3.40 -21.60 -28.14
CA GLY A 75 -3.11 -21.53 -29.57
C GLY A 75 -2.03 -22.51 -30.04
N GLY A 76 -1.35 -23.21 -29.13
CA GLY A 76 -0.31 -24.20 -29.44
C GLY A 76 1.12 -23.64 -29.36
N GLY A 77 2.08 -24.41 -29.88
CA GLY A 77 3.52 -24.08 -29.84
C GLY A 77 4.17 -24.31 -28.48
N ASN A 78 3.58 -25.15 -27.62
CA ASN A 78 4.09 -25.44 -26.29
C ASN A 78 5.21 -26.48 -26.34
N MET A 79 6.13 -26.35 -25.39
CA MET A 79 7.17 -27.33 -25.11
C MET A 79 6.67 -28.42 -24.16
N ASP A 80 7.49 -29.44 -23.92
CA ASP A 80 7.22 -30.43 -22.87
C ASP A 80 7.22 -29.76 -21.49
N GLU A 81 6.07 -29.59 -20.92
CA GLU A 81 5.86 -28.91 -19.63
C GLU A 81 6.74 -29.51 -18.53
N LYS A 82 6.83 -30.84 -18.43
CA LYS A 82 7.62 -31.52 -17.38
C LYS A 82 9.09 -31.20 -17.48
N LYS A 83 9.62 -31.15 -18.71
CA LYS A 83 11.04 -30.80 -18.95
C LYS A 83 11.30 -29.35 -18.61
N VAL A 84 10.42 -28.44 -19.05
CA VAL A 84 10.50 -27.00 -18.73
C VAL A 84 10.46 -26.78 -17.23
N LEU A 85 9.43 -27.31 -16.54
CA LEU A 85 9.29 -27.11 -15.10
C LEU A 85 10.45 -27.70 -14.30
N LYS A 86 10.98 -28.85 -14.70
CA LYS A 86 12.20 -29.43 -14.09
C LYS A 86 13.41 -28.49 -14.22
N TYR A 87 13.58 -27.90 -15.40
CA TYR A 87 14.66 -26.94 -15.65
C TYR A 87 14.47 -25.64 -14.83
N ILE A 88 13.32 -25.00 -14.93
CA ILE A 88 13.03 -23.77 -14.20
C ILE A 88 13.14 -23.98 -12.69
N LYS A 89 12.67 -25.12 -12.19
CA LYS A 89 12.85 -25.51 -10.78
C LYS A 89 14.31 -25.55 -10.38
N SER A 90 15.18 -26.13 -11.23
CA SER A 90 16.61 -26.18 -10.95
C SER A 90 17.28 -24.81 -10.90
N VAL A 91 16.78 -23.83 -11.66
CA VAL A 91 17.25 -22.44 -11.63
C VAL A 91 16.70 -21.70 -10.41
N CYS A 92 15.39 -21.80 -10.18
CA CYS A 92 14.73 -21.07 -9.10
C CYS A 92 15.18 -21.54 -7.70
N GLU A 93 15.38 -22.85 -7.51
CA GLU A 93 15.72 -23.43 -6.21
C GLU A 93 17.23 -23.46 -5.90
N ASP A 94 18.07 -23.00 -6.80
CA ASP A 94 19.52 -22.85 -6.55
C ASP A 94 19.79 -21.59 -5.72
N ASP A 95 20.17 -21.76 -4.46
CA ASP A 95 20.46 -20.67 -3.51
C ASP A 95 21.65 -19.80 -3.94
N SER A 96 22.57 -20.33 -4.76
CA SER A 96 23.77 -19.63 -5.20
C SER A 96 23.48 -18.57 -6.29
N ILE A 97 22.31 -18.66 -6.93
CA ILE A 97 21.86 -17.75 -7.98
C ILE A 97 20.92 -16.71 -7.37
N GLN A 98 21.20 -15.43 -7.55
CA GLN A 98 20.27 -14.35 -7.23
C GLN A 98 19.22 -14.25 -8.34
N LYS A 99 17.97 -14.01 -8.00
CA LYS A 99 16.88 -13.84 -8.97
C LYS A 99 16.41 -12.41 -8.99
N VAL A 100 16.17 -11.88 -10.18
CA VAL A 100 15.60 -10.56 -10.36
C VAL A 100 14.28 -10.62 -11.12
N PHE A 101 13.33 -9.84 -10.66
CA PHE A 101 11.99 -9.71 -11.22
C PHE A 101 11.64 -8.24 -11.42
N HIS A 102 10.56 -7.99 -12.14
CA HIS A 102 9.89 -6.71 -12.12
C HIS A 102 8.49 -6.88 -11.51
N ASN A 103 8.34 -6.57 -10.20
CA ASN A 103 7.17 -6.88 -9.35
C ASN A 103 7.14 -8.35 -8.90
N ALA A 104 8.20 -8.77 -8.23
CA ALA A 104 8.48 -10.15 -7.80
C ALA A 104 7.30 -10.88 -7.12
N GLN A 105 6.42 -10.17 -6.40
CA GLN A 105 5.26 -10.76 -5.72
C GLN A 105 4.33 -11.50 -6.67
N TYR A 106 4.21 -11.04 -7.91
CA TYR A 106 3.38 -11.67 -8.93
C TYR A 106 4.00 -13.00 -9.39
N ASP A 107 5.25 -12.95 -9.82
CA ASP A 107 5.93 -14.10 -10.42
C ASP A 107 6.21 -15.22 -9.42
N ILE A 108 6.76 -14.89 -8.23
CA ILE A 108 6.99 -15.91 -7.20
C ILE A 108 5.67 -16.53 -6.70
N GLY A 109 4.58 -15.75 -6.75
CA GLY A 109 3.24 -16.23 -6.47
C GLY A 109 2.81 -17.32 -7.46
N TRP A 110 2.92 -17.07 -8.76
CA TRP A 110 2.58 -18.02 -9.81
C TRP A 110 3.52 -19.21 -9.85
N LEU A 111 4.85 -19.02 -9.67
CA LEU A 111 5.80 -20.12 -9.56
C LEU A 111 5.43 -21.07 -8.41
N SER A 112 4.93 -20.52 -7.30
CA SER A 112 4.51 -21.35 -6.17
C SER A 112 3.30 -22.23 -6.46
N THR A 113 2.49 -21.93 -7.48
CA THR A 113 1.37 -22.79 -7.92
C THR A 113 1.84 -24.00 -8.72
N LEU A 114 3.08 -23.96 -9.23
CA LEU A 114 3.76 -25.02 -9.95
C LEU A 114 4.71 -25.84 -9.03
N ASP A 115 4.59 -25.68 -7.70
CA ASP A 115 5.47 -26.30 -6.71
C ASP A 115 6.97 -25.95 -6.90
N ILE A 116 7.23 -24.72 -7.39
CA ILE A 116 8.56 -24.15 -7.53
C ILE A 116 8.77 -23.11 -6.42
N GLU A 117 9.77 -23.33 -5.57
CA GLU A 117 10.23 -22.39 -4.58
C GLU A 117 11.35 -21.51 -5.15
N VAL A 118 11.24 -20.19 -4.99
CA VAL A 118 12.32 -19.30 -5.41
C VAL A 118 13.26 -19.07 -4.23
N LYS A 119 14.44 -19.68 -4.27
CA LYS A 119 15.49 -19.57 -3.24
C LYS A 119 16.54 -18.51 -3.60
N GLY A 120 17.49 -18.30 -2.70
CA GLY A 120 18.54 -17.29 -2.85
C GLY A 120 18.01 -15.86 -2.66
N TYR A 121 18.83 -14.88 -2.99
CA TYR A 121 18.47 -13.47 -2.85
C TYR A 121 17.51 -13.03 -3.97
N LEU A 122 16.50 -12.24 -3.60
CA LEU A 122 15.49 -11.71 -4.53
C LEU A 122 15.75 -10.22 -4.77
N HIS A 123 15.94 -9.85 -6.02
CA HIS A 123 15.94 -8.47 -6.49
C HIS A 123 14.60 -8.11 -7.12
N ASP A 124 14.21 -6.84 -7.03
CA ASP A 124 13.02 -6.33 -7.69
C ASP A 124 13.29 -4.94 -8.28
N THR A 125 13.20 -4.83 -9.61
CA THR A 125 13.47 -3.59 -10.33
C THR A 125 12.36 -2.55 -10.13
N LEU A 126 11.12 -2.94 -9.83
CA LEU A 126 10.04 -2.01 -9.44
C LEU A 126 10.37 -1.36 -8.09
N ILE A 127 10.82 -2.15 -7.10
CA ILE A 127 11.22 -1.64 -5.79
C ILE A 127 12.40 -0.67 -5.93
N ALA A 128 13.43 -1.04 -6.69
CA ALA A 128 14.58 -0.16 -6.96
C ALA A 128 14.13 1.15 -7.61
N SER A 129 13.28 1.08 -8.62
CA SER A 129 12.74 2.26 -9.33
C SER A 129 11.94 3.18 -8.41
N ALA A 130 11.12 2.61 -7.51
CA ALA A 130 10.32 3.38 -6.57
C ALA A 130 11.16 4.03 -5.45
N LEU A 131 12.26 3.40 -5.04
CA LEU A 131 13.23 3.99 -4.10
C LEU A 131 14.03 5.13 -4.76
N LEU A 132 14.35 4.99 -6.04
CA LEU A 132 15.04 6.03 -6.81
C LEU A 132 14.15 7.24 -7.10
N ASN A 133 12.85 7.06 -7.28
CA ASN A 133 11.91 8.17 -7.37
C ASN A 133 10.47 7.73 -7.03
N GLU A 134 10.02 8.08 -5.85
CA GLU A 134 8.68 7.77 -5.33
C GLU A 134 7.55 8.64 -5.92
N ASN A 135 7.90 9.67 -6.68
CA ASN A 135 6.93 10.62 -7.26
C ASN A 135 6.52 10.30 -8.70
N ARG A 136 7.00 9.20 -9.29
CA ARG A 136 6.63 8.81 -10.67
C ARG A 136 5.14 8.49 -10.80
N TYR A 137 4.63 8.65 -12.01
CA TYR A 137 3.27 8.26 -12.37
C TYR A 137 3.17 6.79 -12.81
N ALA A 138 4.25 6.24 -13.37
CA ALA A 138 4.33 4.87 -13.85
C ALA A 138 5.65 4.21 -13.45
N TYR A 139 5.56 2.93 -13.11
CA TYR A 139 6.69 2.06 -12.75
C TYR A 139 6.71 0.80 -13.61
N THR A 140 5.94 0.76 -14.72
CA THR A 140 5.95 -0.38 -15.65
C THR A 140 7.36 -0.62 -16.17
N LEU A 141 7.68 -1.88 -16.46
CA LEU A 141 8.98 -2.25 -17.01
C LEU A 141 9.35 -1.39 -18.23
N ASN A 142 8.41 -1.22 -19.16
CA ASN A 142 8.64 -0.42 -20.37
C ASN A 142 8.96 1.06 -20.06
N ALA A 143 8.26 1.68 -19.10
CA ALA A 143 8.52 3.06 -18.68
C ALA A 143 9.92 3.20 -18.05
N MET A 144 10.31 2.23 -17.22
CA MET A 144 11.61 2.23 -16.55
C MET A 144 12.76 1.94 -17.53
N CYS A 145 12.58 1.01 -18.47
CA CYS A 145 13.57 0.75 -19.50
C CYS A 145 13.76 1.94 -20.44
N SER A 146 12.67 2.59 -20.85
CA SER A 146 12.74 3.81 -21.66
C SER A 146 13.55 4.91 -20.96
N GLU A 147 13.35 5.10 -19.65
CA GLU A 147 14.02 6.16 -18.88
C GLU A 147 15.50 5.84 -18.59
N TYR A 148 15.80 4.61 -18.17
CA TYR A 148 17.12 4.26 -17.67
C TYR A 148 18.04 3.63 -18.73
N LEU A 149 17.47 3.00 -19.77
CA LEU A 149 18.21 2.29 -20.80
C LEU A 149 18.08 2.96 -22.19
N GLY A 150 17.03 3.77 -22.41
CA GLY A 150 16.68 4.25 -23.75
C GLY A 150 16.12 3.14 -24.66
N GLU A 151 15.71 2.02 -24.07
CA GLU A 151 15.18 0.84 -24.76
C GLU A 151 13.70 0.66 -24.38
N TRP A 152 12.94 -0.01 -25.24
CA TRP A 152 11.54 -0.38 -24.99
C TRP A 152 11.20 -1.71 -25.65
N LYS A 153 10.14 -2.34 -25.19
CA LYS A 153 9.66 -3.60 -25.75
C LYS A 153 9.14 -3.45 -27.16
N ASN A 154 9.50 -4.39 -28.03
CA ASN A 154 8.82 -4.54 -29.31
C ASN A 154 7.53 -5.35 -29.12
N GLU A 155 6.40 -4.68 -29.08
CA GLU A 155 5.07 -5.31 -28.95
C GLU A 155 4.34 -5.44 -30.30
N LYS A 156 5.00 -5.14 -31.42
CA LYS A 156 4.34 -5.00 -32.72
C LYS A 156 3.69 -6.32 -33.16
N VAL A 157 4.44 -7.40 -33.25
CA VAL A 157 3.94 -8.72 -33.69
C VAL A 157 2.81 -9.23 -32.79
N LEU A 158 2.98 -9.08 -31.46
CA LEU A 158 1.97 -9.45 -30.48
C LEU A 158 0.65 -8.67 -30.68
N LYS A 159 0.72 -7.36 -30.86
CA LYS A 159 -0.46 -6.48 -31.02
C LYS A 159 -1.16 -6.74 -32.36
N GLU A 160 -0.40 -6.79 -33.45
CA GLU A 160 -0.96 -7.05 -34.79
C GLU A 160 -1.66 -8.41 -34.84
N LYS A 161 -1.09 -9.45 -34.20
CA LYS A 161 -1.72 -10.76 -34.16
C LYS A 161 -2.96 -10.80 -33.25
N ALA A 162 -2.91 -10.10 -32.12
CA ALA A 162 -4.09 -9.96 -31.25
C ALA A 162 -5.25 -9.26 -32.00
N GLU A 163 -4.95 -8.19 -32.74
CA GLU A 163 -5.94 -7.47 -33.54
C GLU A 163 -6.53 -8.38 -34.67
N GLU A 164 -5.67 -9.12 -35.38
CA GLU A 164 -6.08 -10.10 -36.41
C GLU A 164 -7.09 -11.14 -35.83
N LEU A 165 -6.88 -11.55 -34.57
CA LEU A 165 -7.70 -12.53 -33.89
C LEU A 165 -8.89 -11.95 -33.10
N GLY A 166 -9.04 -10.61 -33.05
CA GLY A 166 -10.04 -9.94 -32.23
C GLY A 166 -9.83 -10.12 -30.72
N LEU A 167 -8.58 -10.23 -30.26
CA LEU A 167 -8.19 -10.48 -28.87
C LEU A 167 -7.55 -9.24 -28.24
N ASP A 168 -7.60 -9.17 -26.90
CA ASP A 168 -6.75 -8.24 -26.14
C ASP A 168 -5.32 -8.79 -26.05
N SER A 169 -4.33 -8.01 -26.48
CA SER A 169 -2.93 -8.45 -26.60
C SER A 169 -2.30 -8.89 -25.27
N LYS A 170 -2.83 -8.43 -24.13
CA LYS A 170 -2.32 -8.78 -22.78
C LYS A 170 -3.24 -9.77 -22.08
N ALA A 171 -4.55 -9.48 -22.01
CA ALA A 171 -5.50 -10.29 -21.27
C ALA A 171 -5.78 -11.65 -21.94
N ASP A 172 -5.69 -11.72 -23.28
CA ASP A 172 -5.97 -12.92 -24.07
C ASP A 172 -4.70 -13.57 -24.65
N MET A 173 -3.51 -13.17 -24.21
CA MET A 173 -2.23 -13.69 -24.70
C MET A 173 -2.15 -15.22 -24.66
N TYR A 174 -2.75 -15.83 -23.66
CA TYR A 174 -2.80 -17.28 -23.48
C TYR A 174 -3.56 -18.02 -24.60
N LYS A 175 -4.43 -17.34 -25.37
CA LYS A 175 -5.17 -17.91 -26.51
C LYS A 175 -4.35 -17.94 -27.78
N MET A 176 -3.27 -17.18 -27.87
CA MET A 176 -2.42 -17.09 -29.05
C MET A 176 -1.41 -18.24 -29.10
N HIS A 177 -0.93 -18.56 -30.31
CA HIS A 177 0.20 -19.47 -30.49
C HIS A 177 1.47 -18.82 -29.90
N SER A 178 2.30 -19.62 -29.21
CA SER A 178 3.49 -19.13 -28.49
C SER A 178 4.47 -18.35 -29.36
N SER A 179 4.55 -18.66 -30.68
CA SER A 179 5.44 -17.94 -31.59
C SER A 179 5.18 -16.44 -31.68
N PHE A 180 3.94 -15.98 -31.46
CA PHE A 180 3.61 -14.56 -31.46
C PHE A 180 3.89 -13.85 -30.12
N VAL A 181 4.16 -14.63 -29.07
CA VAL A 181 4.42 -14.14 -27.71
C VAL A 181 5.91 -14.20 -27.36
N GLY A 182 6.65 -15.13 -27.96
CA GLY A 182 8.02 -15.46 -27.55
C GLY A 182 9.00 -14.30 -27.57
N GLU A 183 9.05 -13.52 -28.64
CA GLU A 183 9.92 -12.34 -28.73
C GLU A 183 9.61 -11.31 -27.64
N TYR A 184 8.32 -11.09 -27.38
CA TYR A 184 7.84 -10.19 -26.33
C TYR A 184 8.27 -10.69 -24.93
N ALA A 185 8.05 -11.96 -24.63
CA ALA A 185 8.39 -12.55 -23.33
C ALA A 185 9.90 -12.63 -23.07
N GLU A 186 10.70 -12.92 -24.10
CA GLU A 186 12.17 -12.85 -24.00
C GLU A 186 12.65 -11.43 -23.73
N ALA A 187 12.04 -10.42 -24.40
CA ALA A 187 12.38 -9.03 -24.16
C ALA A 187 12.09 -8.61 -22.70
N ASP A 188 11.04 -9.13 -22.07
CA ASP A 188 10.71 -8.81 -20.68
C ASP A 188 11.78 -9.32 -19.71
N ALA A 189 12.25 -10.54 -19.85
CA ALA A 189 13.34 -11.06 -19.03
C ALA A 189 14.68 -10.35 -19.30
N LEU A 190 15.03 -10.10 -20.57
CA LEU A 190 16.28 -9.42 -20.93
C LEU A 190 16.31 -7.98 -20.43
N LEU A 191 15.22 -7.24 -20.62
CA LEU A 191 15.11 -5.85 -20.17
C LEU A 191 15.08 -5.76 -18.64
N THR A 192 14.47 -6.73 -17.95
CA THR A 192 14.54 -6.82 -16.49
C THR A 192 15.97 -7.02 -16.00
N TYR A 193 16.75 -7.89 -16.66
CA TYR A 193 18.16 -8.09 -16.36
C TYR A 193 18.97 -6.79 -16.54
N LYS A 194 18.91 -6.18 -17.73
CA LYS A 194 19.62 -4.93 -18.04
C LYS A 194 19.22 -3.78 -17.09
N LEU A 195 17.92 -3.65 -16.84
CA LEU A 195 17.40 -2.64 -15.93
C LEU A 195 17.93 -2.83 -14.51
N HIS A 196 18.01 -4.09 -14.03
CA HIS A 196 18.59 -4.39 -12.73
C HIS A 196 20.04 -3.89 -12.64
N GLU A 197 20.89 -4.25 -13.59
CA GLU A 197 22.29 -3.80 -13.60
C GLU A 197 22.38 -2.26 -13.55
N ARG A 198 21.57 -1.58 -14.35
CA ARG A 198 21.55 -0.12 -14.37
C ARG A 198 21.05 0.49 -13.07
N LEU A 199 19.97 -0.04 -12.50
CA LEU A 199 19.40 0.49 -11.26
C LEU A 199 20.29 0.27 -10.05
N MET A 200 21.07 -0.83 -9.99
CA MET A 200 22.01 -1.04 -8.88
C MET A 200 23.08 0.04 -8.82
N VAL A 201 23.56 0.53 -9.96
CA VAL A 201 24.49 1.67 -10.01
C VAL A 201 23.83 2.95 -9.44
N GLU A 202 22.56 3.20 -9.75
CA GLU A 202 21.85 4.38 -9.22
C GLU A 202 21.50 4.23 -7.73
N ILE A 203 21.20 3.02 -7.26
CA ILE A 203 20.95 2.70 -5.83
C ILE A 203 22.21 3.00 -5.00
N GLU A 204 23.37 2.54 -5.48
CA GLU A 204 24.67 2.81 -4.82
C GLU A 204 24.98 4.32 -4.80
N LYS A 205 24.89 4.98 -5.96
CA LYS A 205 25.11 6.42 -6.09
C LYS A 205 24.23 7.27 -5.16
N ASP A 206 22.99 6.82 -4.95
CA ASP A 206 22.03 7.49 -4.06
C ASP A 206 22.13 7.02 -2.61
N ALA A 207 23.06 6.12 -2.26
CA ALA A 207 23.22 5.50 -0.94
C ALA A 207 21.89 4.97 -0.39
N LEU A 208 21.27 4.07 -1.16
CA LEU A 208 19.96 3.44 -0.87
C LEU A 208 20.08 1.93 -0.64
N GLU A 209 21.30 1.36 -0.65
CA GLU A 209 21.54 -0.09 -0.59
C GLU A 209 20.89 -0.72 0.66
N GLY A 210 21.01 -0.09 1.82
CA GLY A 210 20.47 -0.61 3.07
C GLY A 210 18.94 -0.69 3.08
N VAL A 211 18.26 0.34 2.55
CA VAL A 211 16.79 0.32 2.46
C VAL A 211 16.32 -0.60 1.32
N TYR A 212 17.07 -0.70 0.24
CA TYR A 212 16.79 -1.64 -0.85
C TYR A 212 16.92 -3.10 -0.37
N ASP A 213 17.99 -3.44 0.36
CA ASP A 213 18.15 -4.77 0.96
C ASP A 213 16.97 -5.13 1.86
N MET A 214 16.60 -4.23 2.76
CA MET A 214 15.43 -4.44 3.65
C MET A 214 14.14 -4.67 2.85
N GLU A 215 13.90 -3.89 1.80
CA GLU A 215 12.71 -4.07 0.95
C GLU A 215 12.76 -5.39 0.16
N CYS A 216 13.91 -5.80 -0.34
CA CYS A 216 14.08 -7.09 -1.03
C CYS A 216 13.84 -8.28 -0.09
N ARG A 217 14.36 -8.24 1.13
CA ARG A 217 14.09 -9.28 2.15
C ARG A 217 12.61 -9.34 2.54
N LEU A 218 11.94 -8.21 2.54
CA LEU A 218 10.53 -8.10 2.84
C LEU A 218 9.62 -8.76 1.77
N ILE A 219 10.08 -8.90 0.52
CA ILE A 219 9.34 -9.60 -0.55
C ILE A 219 8.86 -10.97 -0.07
N ARG A 220 9.77 -11.75 0.51
CA ARG A 220 9.50 -13.11 0.99
C ARG A 220 8.49 -13.15 2.14
N VAL A 221 8.55 -12.17 3.01
CA VAL A 221 7.59 -12.03 4.14
C VAL A 221 6.17 -11.80 3.61
N ILE A 222 6.03 -10.81 2.71
CA ILE A 222 4.72 -10.46 2.13
C ILE A 222 4.17 -11.60 1.27
N PHE A 223 5.02 -12.25 0.47
CA PHE A 223 4.64 -13.43 -0.30
C PHE A 223 4.04 -14.51 0.61
N ASN A 224 4.73 -14.85 1.71
CA ASN A 224 4.25 -15.87 2.64
C ASN A 224 2.97 -15.43 3.37
N MET A 225 2.81 -14.14 3.71
CA MET A 225 1.56 -13.60 4.25
C MET A 225 0.40 -13.82 3.26
N THR A 226 0.57 -13.44 2.01
CA THR A 226 -0.46 -13.57 0.96
C THR A 226 -0.74 -15.04 0.63
N LYS A 227 0.29 -15.87 0.50
CA LYS A 227 0.16 -17.31 0.21
C LYS A 227 -0.60 -18.04 1.31
N ARG A 228 -0.25 -17.80 2.57
CA ARG A 228 -0.94 -18.41 3.72
C ARG A 228 -2.36 -17.89 3.87
N GLY A 229 -2.58 -16.59 3.69
CA GLY A 229 -3.84 -15.92 4.01
C GLY A 229 -4.16 -15.94 5.50
N ILE A 230 -5.32 -15.41 5.87
CA ILE A 230 -5.83 -15.32 7.25
C ILE A 230 -7.05 -16.21 7.37
N ARG A 231 -7.10 -17.08 8.39
CA ARG A 231 -8.27 -17.94 8.66
C ARG A 231 -9.49 -17.10 9.03
N ILE A 232 -10.64 -17.48 8.47
CA ILE A 232 -11.92 -16.78 8.66
C ILE A 232 -12.95 -17.73 9.26
N ASP A 233 -13.60 -17.29 10.34
CA ASP A 233 -14.78 -17.95 10.91
C ASP A 233 -16.03 -17.57 10.10
N MET A 234 -16.33 -18.37 9.06
CA MET A 234 -17.47 -18.12 8.18
C MET A 234 -18.82 -18.27 8.89
N MET A 235 -18.91 -19.15 9.88
CA MET A 235 -20.16 -19.31 10.64
C MET A 235 -20.44 -18.06 11.47
N ARG A 236 -19.44 -17.56 12.18
CA ARG A 236 -19.54 -16.29 12.92
C ARG A 236 -19.82 -15.11 11.99
N ALA A 237 -19.21 -15.07 10.81
CA ALA A 237 -19.46 -14.01 9.81
C ALA A 237 -20.93 -14.00 9.34
N MET A 238 -21.51 -15.16 9.07
CA MET A 238 -22.91 -15.31 8.67
C MET A 238 -23.87 -14.95 9.82
N ASP A 239 -23.61 -15.42 11.03
CA ASP A 239 -24.41 -15.07 12.22
C ASP A 239 -24.39 -13.57 12.50
N LEU A 240 -23.19 -12.96 12.43
CA LEU A 240 -23.07 -11.51 12.57
C LEU A 240 -23.85 -10.76 11.47
N LYS A 241 -23.76 -11.18 10.21
CA LYS A 241 -24.52 -10.60 9.12
C LYS A 241 -26.02 -10.63 9.38
N GLN A 242 -26.55 -11.77 9.83
CA GLN A 242 -27.96 -11.92 10.17
C GLN A 242 -28.38 -10.95 11.29
N LYS A 243 -27.58 -10.83 12.36
CA LYS A 243 -27.82 -9.88 13.44
C LYS A 243 -27.84 -8.43 12.97
N LEU A 244 -26.90 -8.06 12.08
CA LEU A 244 -26.84 -6.73 11.49
C LEU A 244 -28.07 -6.45 10.61
N GLN A 245 -28.52 -7.42 9.80
CA GLN A 245 -29.71 -7.30 8.95
C GLN A 245 -30.98 -7.08 9.78
N ILE A 246 -31.17 -7.84 10.85
CA ILE A 246 -32.30 -7.69 11.75
C ILE A 246 -32.33 -6.27 12.35
N LYS A 247 -31.16 -5.78 12.78
CA LYS A 247 -31.05 -4.44 13.38
C LYS A 247 -31.26 -3.31 12.35
N GLU A 248 -30.73 -3.47 11.13
CA GLU A 248 -30.96 -2.53 10.04
C GLU A 248 -32.45 -2.45 9.66
N LYS A 249 -33.11 -3.59 9.50
CA LYS A 249 -34.57 -3.65 9.21
C LYS A 249 -35.39 -2.95 10.28
N LYS A 250 -35.02 -3.02 11.56
CA LYS A 250 -35.69 -2.27 12.64
C LYS A 250 -35.58 -0.75 12.45
N TYR A 251 -34.39 -0.24 12.06
CA TYR A 251 -34.23 1.19 11.77
C TYR A 251 -35.00 1.61 10.52
N LEU A 252 -34.95 0.83 9.45
CA LEU A 252 -35.71 1.11 8.20
C LEU A 252 -37.22 1.15 8.47
N LYS A 253 -37.75 0.19 9.24
CA LYS A 253 -39.16 0.17 9.63
C LYS A 253 -39.52 1.43 10.44
N ARG A 254 -38.72 1.77 11.46
CA ARG A 254 -38.98 2.97 12.28
C ARG A 254 -38.90 4.27 11.48
N MET A 255 -37.97 4.36 10.51
CA MET A 255 -37.93 5.50 9.58
C MET A 255 -39.19 5.56 8.72
N LYS A 256 -39.66 4.41 8.19
CA LYS A 256 -40.91 4.33 7.43
C LYS A 256 -42.13 4.78 8.27
N ASP A 257 -42.21 4.29 9.50
CA ASP A 257 -43.31 4.65 10.43
C ASP A 257 -43.28 6.14 10.76
N LEU A 258 -42.10 6.74 10.92
CA LEU A 258 -41.92 8.16 11.22
C LEU A 258 -42.20 9.07 10.02
N THR A 259 -41.76 8.67 8.82
CA THR A 259 -41.84 9.55 7.62
C THR A 259 -42.99 9.20 6.68
N GLY A 260 -43.73 8.12 6.95
CA GLY A 260 -44.81 7.64 6.06
C GLY A 260 -44.34 7.02 4.73
N GLY A 261 -43.04 6.77 4.56
CA GLY A 261 -42.51 6.21 3.32
C GLY A 261 -41.17 5.50 3.51
N GLU A 262 -40.80 4.67 2.53
CA GLU A 262 -39.52 3.96 2.54
C GLU A 262 -38.34 4.91 2.30
N VAL A 263 -37.21 4.64 2.97
CA VAL A 263 -35.99 5.42 2.86
C VAL A 263 -34.87 4.57 2.28
N GLN A 264 -34.38 4.97 1.10
CA GLN A 264 -33.21 4.35 0.48
C GLN A 264 -31.95 5.03 1.02
N LEU A 265 -31.21 4.35 1.87
CA LEU A 265 -30.11 4.91 2.68
C LEU A 265 -29.04 5.67 1.91
N TRP A 266 -28.72 5.23 0.68
CA TRP A 266 -27.65 5.78 -0.14
C TRP A 266 -28.14 6.71 -1.26
N SER A 267 -29.45 6.89 -1.41
CA SER A 267 -30.04 7.87 -2.31
C SER A 267 -30.22 9.21 -1.59
N ALA A 268 -29.44 10.23 -1.96
CA ALA A 268 -29.56 11.56 -1.39
C ALA A 268 -30.98 12.12 -1.54
N ARG A 269 -31.66 11.87 -2.70
CA ARG A 269 -33.03 12.29 -2.94
C ARG A 269 -34.01 11.60 -2.00
N SER A 270 -33.92 10.25 -1.83
CA SER A 270 -34.82 9.54 -0.94
C SER A 270 -34.65 9.94 0.54
N VAL A 271 -33.43 10.28 0.96
CA VAL A 271 -33.18 10.81 2.29
C VAL A 271 -33.75 12.23 2.40
N ALA A 272 -33.63 13.09 1.38
CA ALA A 272 -34.22 14.41 1.32
C ALA A 272 -35.74 14.34 1.43
N ASP A 273 -36.41 13.49 0.63
CA ASP A 273 -37.84 13.26 0.69
C ASP A 273 -38.31 12.84 2.11
N ALA A 274 -37.52 12.06 2.82
CA ALA A 274 -37.81 11.67 4.20
C ALA A 274 -37.66 12.84 5.18
N PHE A 275 -36.66 13.73 4.99
CA PHE A 275 -36.49 14.93 5.76
C PHE A 275 -37.66 15.93 5.54
N ASP A 276 -38.05 16.14 4.29
CA ASP A 276 -39.16 17.02 3.91
C ASP A 276 -40.48 16.57 4.56
N ARG A 277 -40.77 15.28 4.61
CA ARG A 277 -41.98 14.71 5.23
C ARG A 277 -42.08 14.97 6.74
N VAL A 278 -40.96 15.25 7.41
CA VAL A 278 -40.91 15.58 8.83
C VAL A 278 -40.46 17.03 9.07
N ASN A 279 -40.49 17.86 8.03
CA ASN A 279 -40.15 19.29 8.05
C ASN A 279 -38.77 19.58 8.62
N LEU A 280 -37.73 18.81 8.20
CA LEU A 280 -36.35 19.02 8.59
C LEU A 280 -35.55 19.64 7.45
N GLU A 281 -34.80 20.69 7.78
CA GLU A 281 -33.86 21.31 6.85
C GLU A 281 -32.60 20.47 6.69
N TYR A 282 -31.96 20.57 5.50
CA TYR A 282 -30.71 19.92 5.19
C TYR A 282 -29.85 20.76 4.25
N PRO A 283 -28.51 20.59 4.30
CA PRO A 283 -27.59 21.34 3.45
C PRO A 283 -27.61 20.83 2.00
N HIS A 284 -27.23 21.74 1.09
CA HIS A 284 -27.06 21.45 -0.33
C HIS A 284 -25.60 21.59 -0.75
N THR A 285 -25.21 20.88 -1.78
CA THR A 285 -23.92 21.06 -2.45
C THR A 285 -23.88 22.39 -3.21
N VAL A 286 -22.69 22.82 -3.65
CA VAL A 286 -22.52 24.02 -4.48
C VAL A 286 -23.37 23.97 -5.76
N LEU A 287 -23.66 22.76 -6.26
CA LEU A 287 -24.50 22.52 -7.44
C LEU A 287 -26.00 22.33 -7.10
N GLY A 288 -26.42 22.59 -5.87
CA GLY A 288 -27.83 22.54 -5.45
C GLY A 288 -28.37 21.15 -5.10
N ALA A 289 -27.56 20.09 -5.14
CA ALA A 289 -28.01 18.76 -4.74
C ALA A 289 -28.04 18.58 -3.21
N PRO A 290 -29.00 17.79 -2.63
CA PRO A 290 -29.04 17.50 -1.21
C PRO A 290 -27.73 16.84 -0.72
N SER A 291 -27.25 17.25 0.47
CA SER A 291 -25.97 16.80 1.03
C SER A 291 -26.14 16.26 2.45
N PHE A 292 -26.04 14.94 2.61
CA PHE A 292 -26.15 14.23 3.89
C PHE A 292 -24.80 13.67 4.32
N THR A 293 -23.87 14.57 4.67
CA THR A 293 -22.54 14.17 5.19
C THR A 293 -22.70 13.51 6.56
N GLN A 294 -21.72 12.66 6.90
CA GLN A 294 -21.72 11.98 8.21
C GLN A 294 -21.75 13.00 9.35
N THR A 295 -20.94 14.05 9.27
CA THR A 295 -20.89 15.12 10.29
C THR A 295 -22.26 15.78 10.49
N PHE A 296 -22.94 16.17 9.41
CA PHE A 296 -24.28 16.75 9.50
C PHE A 296 -25.28 15.82 10.18
N LEU A 297 -25.31 14.54 9.75
CA LEU A 297 -26.24 13.56 10.31
C LEU A 297 -25.96 13.23 11.79
N GLU A 298 -24.69 13.20 12.22
CA GLU A 298 -24.29 12.89 13.60
C GLU A 298 -24.53 14.05 14.55
N THR A 299 -24.42 15.30 14.11
CA THR A 299 -24.62 16.48 14.95
C THR A 299 -26.09 16.88 15.08
N HIS A 300 -26.96 16.37 14.22
CA HIS A 300 -28.37 16.72 14.21
C HIS A 300 -29.15 16.16 15.41
N LYS A 301 -29.99 16.96 16.07
CA LYS A 301 -30.71 16.56 17.29
C LYS A 301 -31.89 15.61 17.05
N HIS A 302 -32.52 15.67 15.89
CA HIS A 302 -33.67 14.83 15.54
C HIS A 302 -33.32 13.34 15.40
N GLU A 303 -34.29 12.45 15.61
CA GLU A 303 -34.04 11.00 15.54
C GLU A 303 -33.79 10.47 14.12
N LEU A 304 -34.41 11.05 13.08
CA LEU A 304 -34.29 10.60 11.70
C LEU A 304 -32.84 10.60 11.21
N PRO A 305 -32.04 11.67 11.28
CA PRO A 305 -30.63 11.68 10.92
C PRO A 305 -29.81 10.63 11.66
N ARG A 306 -30.07 10.44 12.96
CA ARG A 306 -29.39 9.40 13.77
C ARG A 306 -29.73 7.99 13.30
N MET A 307 -30.99 7.73 12.91
CA MET A 307 -31.40 6.44 12.35
C MET A 307 -30.76 6.19 10.99
N VAL A 308 -30.71 7.21 10.11
CA VAL A 308 -30.01 7.12 8.81
C VAL A 308 -28.53 6.76 9.01
N THR A 309 -27.85 7.47 9.92
CA THR A 309 -26.44 7.17 10.23
C THR A 309 -26.24 5.73 10.72
N LYS A 310 -27.03 5.30 11.71
CA LYS A 310 -26.93 3.95 12.26
C LYS A 310 -27.24 2.88 11.21
N ALA A 311 -28.27 3.07 10.40
CA ALA A 311 -28.63 2.12 9.34
C ALA A 311 -27.53 2.06 8.25
N ARG A 312 -26.95 3.21 7.85
CA ARG A 312 -25.79 3.24 6.92
C ARG A 312 -24.59 2.50 7.46
N VAL A 313 -24.26 2.65 8.75
CA VAL A 313 -23.17 1.91 9.40
C VAL A 313 -23.43 0.41 9.34
N LEU A 314 -24.62 -0.05 9.70
CA LEU A 314 -25.00 -1.47 9.66
C LEU A 314 -24.95 -2.03 8.24
N ASN A 315 -25.46 -1.30 7.26
CA ASN A 315 -25.45 -1.67 5.86
C ASN A 315 -24.02 -1.78 5.32
N LYS A 316 -23.16 -0.80 5.61
CA LYS A 316 -21.75 -0.81 5.23
C LYS A 316 -21.00 -1.99 5.87
N LEU A 317 -21.27 -2.32 7.14
CA LEU A 317 -20.65 -3.46 7.81
C LEU A 317 -20.97 -4.77 7.09
N GLN A 318 -22.20 -4.96 6.65
CA GLN A 318 -22.63 -6.14 5.90
C GLN A 318 -21.99 -6.17 4.50
N GLY A 319 -22.23 -5.13 3.69
CA GLY A 319 -21.84 -5.11 2.29
C GLY A 319 -20.33 -5.02 2.07
N THR A 320 -19.64 -4.16 2.84
CA THR A 320 -18.20 -3.92 2.63
C THR A 320 -17.33 -4.90 3.41
N PHE A 321 -17.68 -5.16 4.69
CA PHE A 321 -16.78 -5.88 5.60
C PHE A 321 -17.14 -7.34 5.82
N ILE A 322 -18.32 -7.82 5.38
CA ILE A 322 -18.65 -9.24 5.39
C ILE A 322 -18.76 -9.74 3.96
N ASP A 323 -19.70 -9.26 3.14
CA ASP A 323 -19.89 -9.72 1.76
C ASP A 323 -18.71 -9.31 0.86
N GLY A 324 -18.16 -8.10 1.09
CA GLY A 324 -17.03 -7.58 0.32
C GLY A 324 -15.76 -8.41 0.45
N ILE A 325 -15.51 -8.99 1.63
CA ILE A 325 -14.35 -9.86 1.84
C ILE A 325 -14.62 -11.31 1.44
N ALA A 326 -15.88 -11.79 1.52
CA ALA A 326 -16.22 -13.19 1.27
C ALA A 326 -15.79 -13.69 -0.11
N LYS A 327 -15.82 -12.84 -1.13
CA LYS A 327 -15.38 -13.16 -2.50
C LYS A 327 -13.87 -13.42 -2.64
N TYR A 328 -13.06 -13.01 -1.66
CA TYR A 328 -11.61 -13.22 -1.64
C TYR A 328 -11.19 -14.42 -0.79
N ILE A 329 -12.15 -15.15 -0.24
CA ILE A 329 -11.89 -16.32 0.60
C ILE A 329 -11.71 -17.55 -0.30
N HIS A 330 -10.64 -18.29 -0.03
CA HIS A 330 -10.38 -19.60 -0.62
C HIS A 330 -9.96 -20.57 0.50
N ASN A 331 -10.62 -21.73 0.58
CA ASN A 331 -10.37 -22.73 1.62
C ASN A 331 -10.35 -22.15 3.06
N ASP A 332 -11.40 -21.40 3.41
CA ASP A 332 -11.57 -20.72 4.70
C ASP A 332 -10.47 -19.70 5.05
N ARG A 333 -9.69 -19.26 4.06
CA ARG A 333 -8.66 -18.24 4.21
C ARG A 333 -8.88 -17.05 3.30
N LEU A 334 -8.68 -15.88 3.87
CA LEU A 334 -8.74 -14.61 3.17
C LEU A 334 -7.35 -14.23 2.67
N HIS A 335 -7.20 -14.09 1.37
CA HIS A 335 -5.95 -13.71 0.73
C HIS A 335 -6.02 -12.25 0.27
N ALA A 336 -5.47 -11.34 1.09
CA ALA A 336 -5.35 -9.93 0.75
C ALA A 336 -3.99 -9.65 0.11
N HIS A 337 -3.95 -8.71 -0.83
CA HIS A 337 -2.72 -8.29 -1.47
C HIS A 337 -2.16 -7.02 -0.81
N VAL A 338 -0.84 -6.92 -0.78
CA VAL A 338 -0.11 -5.82 -0.16
C VAL A 338 0.76 -5.14 -1.19
N ASN A 339 0.53 -3.84 -1.42
CA ASN A 339 1.51 -3.00 -2.10
C ASN A 339 2.60 -2.63 -1.10
N GLN A 340 3.76 -3.20 -1.27
CA GLN A 340 4.92 -3.00 -0.41
C GLN A 340 5.45 -1.56 -0.53
N ILE A 341 5.46 -1.04 -1.73
CA ILE A 341 5.94 0.29 -2.09
C ILE A 341 4.98 0.88 -3.13
N ARG A 342 5.16 2.14 -3.52
CA ARG A 342 4.40 2.71 -4.62
C ARG A 342 4.74 2.01 -5.94
N GLY A 343 3.70 1.63 -6.67
CA GLY A 343 3.76 1.03 -8.00
C GLY A 343 2.52 1.43 -8.80
N ASP A 344 2.34 0.87 -9.99
CA ASP A 344 1.21 1.19 -10.87
C ASP A 344 -0.14 0.77 -10.30
N SER A 345 -0.18 -0.27 -9.48
CA SER A 345 -1.39 -0.78 -8.81
C SER A 345 -1.75 -0.05 -7.50
N GLY A 346 -0.97 0.96 -7.09
CA GLY A 346 -1.20 1.70 -5.84
C GLY A 346 0.05 1.88 -4.99
N GLY A 347 -0.12 1.86 -3.66
CA GLY A 347 0.97 2.12 -2.72
C GLY A 347 1.07 3.58 -2.29
N THR A 348 2.04 3.90 -1.44
CA THR A 348 2.20 5.24 -0.86
C THR A 348 3.59 5.82 -1.14
N VAL A 349 3.68 7.14 -1.27
CA VAL A 349 4.95 7.85 -1.44
C VAL A 349 5.81 7.88 -0.16
N THR A 350 5.24 7.54 0.99
CA THR A 350 5.93 7.50 2.28
C THR A 350 6.57 6.14 2.56
N GLY A 351 6.33 5.14 1.71
CA GLY A 351 6.77 3.76 1.94
C GLY A 351 5.86 2.95 2.87
N ARG A 352 4.76 3.52 3.39
CA ARG A 352 3.74 2.74 4.10
C ARG A 352 3.10 1.73 3.17
N PHE A 353 2.70 0.59 3.72
CA PHE A 353 1.90 -0.38 2.99
C PHE A 353 0.54 0.19 2.59
N SER A 354 0.01 -0.28 1.48
CA SER A 354 -1.43 -0.25 1.21
C SER A 354 -1.92 -1.66 0.87
N MET A 355 -3.16 -1.95 1.22
CA MET A 355 -3.75 -3.26 0.95
C MET A 355 -4.90 -3.12 -0.04
N TYR A 356 -5.09 -4.16 -0.87
CA TYR A 356 -6.19 -4.21 -1.82
C TYR A 356 -6.65 -5.67 -2.00
N ALA A 357 -7.82 -5.82 -2.55
CA ALA A 357 -8.40 -7.11 -2.85
C ALA A 357 -8.34 -8.16 -1.72
N PRO A 358 -8.89 -7.84 -0.50
CA PRO A 358 -9.52 -6.60 -0.04
C PRO A 358 -8.59 -5.68 0.76
N ASN A 359 -9.02 -4.42 0.98
CA ASN A 359 -8.28 -3.52 1.87
C ASN A 359 -8.64 -3.75 3.35
N LEU A 360 -7.83 -4.56 4.04
CA LEU A 360 -8.02 -4.88 5.46
C LEU A 360 -7.64 -3.73 6.41
N GLN A 361 -6.86 -2.73 5.95
CA GLN A 361 -6.49 -1.58 6.77
C GLN A 361 -7.68 -0.64 7.08
N GLN A 362 -8.81 -0.83 6.39
CA GLN A 362 -10.04 -0.08 6.64
C GLN A 362 -11.02 -0.80 7.59
N MET A 363 -10.65 -1.95 8.16
CA MET A 363 -11.51 -2.69 9.08
C MET A 363 -11.88 -1.83 10.30
N PRO A 364 -13.18 -1.70 10.61
CA PRO A 364 -13.66 -0.80 11.65
C PRO A 364 -13.17 -1.25 13.04
N ILE A 365 -12.92 -0.27 13.91
CA ILE A 365 -12.51 -0.49 15.30
C ILE A 365 -13.48 0.17 16.28
N ARG A 366 -13.88 1.42 15.99
CA ARG A 366 -14.57 2.30 16.93
C ARG A 366 -16.10 2.21 16.88
N SER A 367 -16.66 1.44 15.94
CA SER A 367 -18.11 1.24 15.88
C SER A 367 -18.56 0.16 16.86
N GLU A 368 -19.82 0.19 17.26
CA GLU A 368 -20.45 -0.82 18.14
C GLU A 368 -20.18 -2.27 17.69
N PHE A 369 -20.09 -2.50 16.37
CA PHE A 369 -19.84 -3.83 15.81
C PHE A 369 -18.43 -3.98 15.21
N GLY A 370 -17.56 -3.00 15.37
CA GLY A 370 -16.21 -3.07 14.80
C GLY A 370 -15.39 -4.24 15.35
N SER A 371 -15.43 -4.44 16.67
CA SER A 371 -14.79 -5.58 17.32
C SER A 371 -15.41 -6.91 16.87
N GLU A 372 -16.74 -6.98 16.69
CA GLU A 372 -17.42 -8.20 16.24
C GLU A 372 -17.00 -8.61 14.82
N VAL A 373 -16.84 -7.64 13.91
CA VAL A 373 -16.28 -7.93 12.58
C VAL A 373 -14.86 -8.46 12.66
N ARG A 374 -14.03 -7.93 13.56
CA ARG A 374 -12.65 -8.41 13.75
C ARG A 374 -12.58 -9.80 14.38
N LYS A 375 -13.58 -10.22 15.17
CA LYS A 375 -13.64 -11.56 15.76
C LYS A 375 -13.79 -12.69 14.73
N ILE A 376 -14.13 -12.37 13.48
CA ILE A 376 -14.18 -13.37 12.40
C ILE A 376 -12.78 -13.78 11.91
N PHE A 377 -11.74 -13.01 12.24
CA PHE A 377 -10.35 -13.29 11.85
C PHE A 377 -9.68 -14.12 12.94
N LEU A 378 -9.20 -15.30 12.54
CA LEU A 378 -8.65 -16.31 13.44
C LEU A 378 -7.15 -16.49 13.25
N PRO A 379 -6.40 -16.86 14.32
CA PRO A 379 -5.03 -17.32 14.22
C PRO A 379 -4.96 -18.70 13.54
N GLU A 380 -3.78 -19.26 13.38
CA GLU A 380 -3.62 -20.65 12.95
C GLU A 380 -4.25 -21.61 13.94
N GLN A 381 -4.59 -22.82 13.49
CA GLN A 381 -5.28 -23.79 14.33
C GLN A 381 -4.39 -24.21 15.52
N GLY A 382 -4.92 -24.08 16.72
CA GLY A 382 -4.17 -24.39 17.95
C GLY A 382 -3.23 -23.28 18.43
N GLU A 383 -3.26 -22.11 17.77
CA GLU A 383 -2.45 -20.95 18.13
C GLU A 383 -3.33 -19.77 18.61
N TYR A 384 -2.69 -18.69 18.99
CA TYR A 384 -3.33 -17.47 19.47
C TYR A 384 -3.03 -16.29 18.54
N TRP A 385 -3.94 -15.35 18.47
CA TRP A 385 -3.73 -14.07 17.78
C TRP A 385 -2.99 -13.10 18.71
N ILE A 386 -1.83 -12.62 18.28
CA ILE A 386 -1.19 -11.47 18.91
C ILE A 386 -1.50 -10.21 18.10
N SER A 387 -1.90 -9.14 18.79
CA SER A 387 -1.90 -7.76 18.31
C SER A 387 -0.83 -7.01 19.11
N ALA A 388 0.25 -6.63 18.45
CA ALA A 388 1.35 -5.85 19.03
C ALA A 388 1.41 -4.47 18.38
N ASP A 389 1.27 -3.41 19.19
CA ASP A 389 1.04 -2.03 18.73
C ASP A 389 2.11 -1.09 19.32
N TYR A 390 2.73 -0.28 18.48
CA TYR A 390 3.66 0.75 18.95
C TYR A 390 2.92 1.85 19.71
N SER A 391 3.30 2.04 20.96
CA SER A 391 2.81 3.16 21.76
C SER A 391 3.43 4.47 21.29
N GLN A 392 2.63 5.34 20.65
CA GLN A 392 3.03 6.67 20.20
C GLN A 392 4.27 6.65 19.27
N GLN A 393 4.29 5.77 18.25
CA GLN A 393 5.41 5.60 17.32
C GLN A 393 5.88 6.92 16.71
N GLU A 394 5.00 7.66 16.06
CA GLU A 394 5.35 8.91 15.37
C GLU A 394 5.85 10.01 16.34
N PRO A 395 5.25 10.26 17.50
CA PRO A 395 5.80 11.15 18.51
C PRO A 395 7.20 10.78 19.00
N ARG A 396 7.49 9.49 19.18
CA ARG A 396 8.85 9.03 19.57
C ARG A 396 9.87 9.28 18.46
N LEU A 397 9.49 9.02 17.21
CA LEU A 397 10.34 9.34 16.05
C LEU A 397 10.58 10.84 15.91
N LEU A 398 9.56 11.67 16.09
CA LEU A 398 9.71 13.12 16.08
C LEU A 398 10.71 13.58 17.14
N THR A 399 10.58 13.06 18.36
CA THR A 399 11.49 13.40 19.48
C THR A 399 12.90 12.89 19.21
N HIS A 400 13.07 11.69 18.66
CA HIS A 400 14.36 11.16 18.23
C HIS A 400 15.07 12.12 17.27
N PHE A 401 14.41 12.53 16.19
CA PHE A 401 15.00 13.48 15.24
C PHE A 401 15.23 14.87 15.84
N ALA A 402 14.35 15.31 16.74
CA ALA A 402 14.52 16.59 17.43
C ALA A 402 15.75 16.60 18.35
N ILE A 403 16.07 15.47 19.00
CA ILE A 403 17.30 15.30 19.80
C ILE A 403 18.54 15.34 18.89
N LEU A 404 18.54 14.54 17.81
CA LEU A 404 19.66 14.53 16.85
C LEU A 404 19.89 15.91 16.23
N ASN A 405 18.84 16.68 16.02
CA ASN A 405 18.92 18.06 15.52
C ASN A 405 19.17 19.10 16.64
N LYS A 406 19.34 18.67 17.90
CA LYS A 406 19.57 19.53 19.08
C LYS A 406 18.50 20.61 19.29
N ASN A 407 17.24 20.28 19.02
CA ASN A 407 16.14 21.21 19.21
C ASN A 407 15.83 21.44 20.69
N ALA A 408 15.62 22.71 21.06
CA ALA A 408 15.36 23.09 22.44
C ALA A 408 14.10 22.40 23.01
N GLY A 409 14.22 21.79 24.20
CA GLY A 409 13.12 21.10 24.87
C GLY A 409 12.94 19.62 24.48
N ALA A 410 13.67 19.11 23.48
CA ALA A 410 13.57 17.70 23.05
C ALA A 410 14.00 16.73 24.16
N ASP A 411 15.05 17.07 24.93
CA ASP A 411 15.53 16.24 26.05
C ASP A 411 14.47 16.06 27.16
N LYS A 412 13.71 17.11 27.47
CA LYS A 412 12.62 17.02 28.45
C LYS A 412 11.54 16.03 28.01
N VAL A 413 11.22 16.00 26.71
CA VAL A 413 10.26 15.06 26.14
C VAL A 413 10.83 13.65 26.13
N ARG A 414 12.13 13.48 25.86
CA ARG A 414 12.81 12.18 25.99
C ARG A 414 12.67 11.61 27.41
N GLU A 415 13.03 12.41 28.43
CA GLU A 415 12.92 12.01 29.83
C GLU A 415 11.47 11.63 30.20
N ALA A 416 10.49 12.40 29.72
CA ALA A 416 9.08 12.08 29.91
C ALA A 416 8.72 10.70 29.30
N PHE A 417 9.20 10.39 28.11
CA PHE A 417 9.00 9.06 27.50
C PHE A 417 9.69 7.93 28.29
N ILE A 418 10.89 8.16 28.84
CA ILE A 418 11.60 7.19 29.68
C ILE A 418 10.80 6.93 30.97
N GLN A 419 10.18 7.96 31.53
CA GLN A 419 9.31 7.86 32.72
C GLN A 419 7.92 7.29 32.38
N GLY A 420 7.62 6.99 31.12
CA GLY A 420 6.33 6.44 30.66
C GLY A 420 5.20 7.45 30.60
N LEU A 421 5.52 8.75 30.59
CA LEU A 421 4.52 9.82 30.51
C LEU A 421 3.94 9.95 29.08
N ASP A 422 2.72 10.46 29.00
CA ASP A 422 1.99 10.68 27.73
C ASP A 422 2.52 11.92 26.99
N PHE A 423 2.93 11.75 25.74
CA PHE A 423 3.45 12.84 24.90
C PHE A 423 2.45 14.01 24.74
N HIS A 424 1.19 13.70 24.57
CA HIS A 424 0.18 14.74 24.39
C HIS A 424 -0.10 15.50 25.69
N GLN A 425 0.08 14.85 26.84
CA GLN A 425 0.03 15.54 28.12
C GLN A 425 1.24 16.45 28.29
N GLN A 426 2.45 15.97 27.95
CA GLN A 426 3.67 16.78 28.00
C GLN A 426 3.57 18.04 27.12
N THR A 427 3.06 17.88 25.90
CA THR A 427 2.85 19.03 24.99
C THR A 427 1.72 19.95 25.47
N ALA A 428 0.72 19.41 26.16
CA ALA A 428 -0.33 20.19 26.82
C ALA A 428 0.21 21.05 27.95
N ASP A 429 1.04 20.46 28.83
CA ASP A 429 1.68 21.14 29.96
C ASP A 429 2.65 22.22 29.46
N MET A 430 3.45 21.93 28.41
CA MET A 430 4.31 22.93 27.79
C MET A 430 3.55 24.11 27.18
N ALA A 431 2.43 23.84 26.54
CA ALA A 431 1.61 24.84 25.84
C ALA A 431 0.60 25.53 26.76
N ASP A 432 0.39 25.01 27.97
CA ASP A 432 -0.64 25.46 28.93
C ASP A 432 -2.06 25.41 28.29
N ILE A 433 -2.41 24.25 27.71
CA ILE A 433 -3.68 24.00 27.05
C ILE A 433 -4.21 22.60 27.41
N PRO A 434 -5.52 22.33 27.27
CA PRO A 434 -6.07 20.99 27.50
C PRO A 434 -5.42 19.93 26.58
N ARG A 435 -5.18 18.72 27.12
CA ARG A 435 -4.56 17.60 26.42
C ARG A 435 -5.23 17.27 25.07
N ARG A 436 -6.57 17.33 25.00
CA ARG A 436 -7.30 17.11 23.73
C ARG A 436 -6.89 18.11 22.66
N LEU A 437 -6.75 19.36 23.04
CA LEU A 437 -6.35 20.46 22.15
C LEU A 437 -4.88 20.30 21.72
N ALA A 438 -3.98 20.03 22.67
CA ALA A 438 -2.58 19.76 22.40
C ALA A 438 -2.38 18.59 21.42
N LYS A 439 -3.17 17.51 21.57
CA LYS A 439 -3.18 16.37 20.63
C LYS A 439 -3.58 16.82 19.23
N THR A 440 -4.65 17.58 19.08
CA THR A 440 -5.13 18.04 17.77
C THR A 440 -4.14 18.97 17.09
N ILE A 441 -3.61 19.96 17.84
CA ILE A 441 -2.62 20.91 17.31
C ILE A 441 -1.29 20.22 17.00
N GLY A 442 -0.79 19.40 17.93
CA GLY A 442 0.47 18.69 17.77
C GLY A 442 0.49 17.76 16.56
N LEU A 443 -0.55 16.93 16.39
CA LEU A 443 -0.71 16.11 15.20
C LEU A 443 -0.87 16.99 13.95
N GLY A 444 -1.62 18.08 14.04
CA GLY A 444 -1.78 19.05 12.97
C GLY A 444 -0.44 19.63 12.49
N VAL A 445 0.42 20.03 13.42
CA VAL A 445 1.77 20.54 13.11
C VAL A 445 2.62 19.45 12.46
N MET A 446 2.63 18.23 13.00
CA MET A 446 3.37 17.09 12.42
C MET A 446 2.93 16.78 10.98
N TYR A 447 1.64 16.95 10.68
CA TYR A 447 1.08 16.66 9.36
C TYR A 447 1.02 17.87 8.42
N GLY A 448 1.60 19.01 8.83
CA GLY A 448 1.64 20.23 8.01
C GLY A 448 0.28 20.91 7.87
N MET A 449 -0.59 20.77 8.88
CA MET A 449 -1.91 21.43 8.92
C MET A 449 -1.75 22.95 9.00
N GLY A 450 -2.38 23.66 8.07
CA GLY A 450 -2.49 25.12 8.12
C GLY A 450 -3.61 25.59 9.05
N TYR A 451 -3.54 26.85 9.49
CA TYR A 451 -4.52 27.46 10.41
C TYR A 451 -5.96 27.41 9.89
N LYS A 452 -6.19 27.48 8.56
CA LYS A 452 -7.54 27.39 7.98
C LYS A 452 -8.21 26.05 8.26
N LYS A 453 -7.47 24.95 8.10
CA LYS A 453 -7.98 23.61 8.42
C LYS A 453 -8.16 23.44 9.93
N MET A 454 -7.23 23.96 10.74
CA MET A 454 -7.35 23.94 12.19
C MET A 454 -8.61 24.69 12.66
N ALA A 455 -8.93 25.84 12.05
CA ALA A 455 -10.14 26.59 12.35
C ALA A 455 -11.41 25.74 12.16
N VAL A 456 -11.48 25.01 11.05
CA VAL A 456 -12.61 24.10 10.77
C VAL A 456 -12.65 22.93 11.77
N ASP A 457 -11.50 22.29 12.04
CA ASP A 457 -11.42 21.12 12.91
C ASP A 457 -11.74 21.43 14.40
N LEU A 458 -11.52 22.68 14.83
CA LEU A 458 -11.77 23.15 16.19
C LEU A 458 -13.04 24.00 16.34
N ASP A 459 -13.73 24.28 15.24
CA ASP A 459 -14.91 25.16 15.21
C ASP A 459 -14.65 26.58 15.81
N ILE A 460 -13.53 27.19 15.36
CA ILE A 460 -13.07 28.53 15.74
C ILE A 460 -12.77 29.37 14.50
N THR A 461 -12.60 30.67 14.69
CA THR A 461 -12.26 31.56 13.58
C THR A 461 -10.85 31.34 13.05
N PRO A 462 -10.57 31.62 11.77
CA PRO A 462 -9.22 31.53 11.21
C PRO A 462 -8.19 32.40 11.94
N MET A 463 -8.60 33.50 12.53
CA MET A 463 -7.73 34.41 13.28
C MET A 463 -7.34 33.79 14.63
N GLU A 464 -8.30 33.24 15.37
CA GLU A 464 -8.04 32.50 16.61
C GLU A 464 -7.13 31.28 16.36
N ALA A 465 -7.41 30.47 15.31
CA ALA A 465 -6.59 29.34 14.95
C ALA A 465 -5.15 29.75 14.62
N LYS A 466 -4.95 30.89 13.94
CA LYS A 466 -3.62 31.43 13.62
C LYS A 466 -2.87 31.87 14.88
N ALA A 467 -3.53 32.55 15.80
CA ALA A 467 -2.96 32.98 17.09
C ALA A 467 -2.57 31.77 17.94
N MET A 468 -3.49 30.83 18.10
CA MET A 468 -3.25 29.58 18.86
C MET A 468 -2.09 28.74 18.30
N LEU A 469 -2.02 28.61 16.97
CA LEU A 469 -0.91 27.89 16.33
C LEU A 469 0.44 28.60 16.55
N LYS A 470 0.46 29.92 16.51
CA LYS A 470 1.66 30.73 16.78
C LYS A 470 2.12 30.55 18.25
N GLU A 471 1.22 30.62 19.20
CA GLU A 471 1.50 30.43 20.61
C GLU A 471 2.02 29.02 20.91
N PHE A 472 1.34 27.98 20.38
CA PHE A 472 1.77 26.59 20.51
C PHE A 472 3.20 26.39 19.99
N ARG A 473 3.56 26.95 18.84
CA ARG A 473 4.90 26.86 18.26
C ARG A 473 5.98 27.49 19.13
N ILE A 474 5.66 28.57 19.83
CA ILE A 474 6.60 29.22 20.77
C ILE A 474 6.78 28.38 22.03
N LYS A 475 5.69 27.84 22.57
CA LYS A 475 5.68 27.06 23.82
C LYS A 475 6.19 25.61 23.64
N VAL A 476 6.14 25.07 22.42
CA VAL A 476 6.63 23.71 22.07
C VAL A 476 7.77 23.81 21.05
N PRO A 477 8.93 24.36 21.44
CA PRO A 477 9.99 24.78 20.52
C PRO A 477 10.64 23.60 19.76
N PHE A 478 10.70 22.39 20.33
CA PHE A 478 11.30 21.25 19.66
C PHE A 478 10.52 20.84 18.39
N MET A 479 9.19 20.96 18.41
CA MET A 479 8.37 20.66 17.23
C MET A 479 8.54 21.72 16.14
N GLN A 480 8.58 23.01 16.54
CA GLN A 480 8.79 24.11 15.59
C GLN A 480 10.18 24.04 14.97
N GLY A 481 11.22 23.83 15.79
CA GLY A 481 12.60 23.70 15.31
C GLY A 481 12.75 22.52 14.34
N MET A 482 12.09 21.41 14.62
CA MET A 482 12.11 20.23 13.72
C MET A 482 11.41 20.52 12.41
N LEU A 483 10.23 21.16 12.45
CA LEU A 483 9.49 21.58 11.26
C LEU A 483 10.35 22.49 10.36
N GLU A 484 10.96 23.51 10.94
CA GLU A 484 11.80 24.47 10.21
C GLU A 484 13.05 23.80 9.62
N ALA A 485 13.76 22.99 10.39
CA ALA A 485 14.96 22.29 9.93
C ALA A 485 14.68 21.39 8.72
N VAL A 486 13.61 20.59 8.79
CA VAL A 486 13.24 19.66 7.72
C VAL A 486 12.72 20.40 6.48
N MET A 487 11.91 21.45 6.67
CA MET A 487 11.44 22.30 5.56
C MET A 487 12.60 23.04 4.88
N ASN A 488 13.52 23.60 5.64
CA ASN A 488 14.70 24.29 5.08
C ASN A 488 15.57 23.33 4.27
N ARG A 489 15.82 22.12 4.79
CA ARG A 489 16.54 21.10 4.04
C ARG A 489 15.80 20.70 2.76
N ALA A 490 14.49 20.49 2.83
CA ALA A 490 13.67 20.18 1.64
C ALA A 490 13.71 21.31 0.60
N ASN A 491 13.67 22.57 1.03
CA ASN A 491 13.76 23.73 0.14
C ASN A 491 15.16 23.87 -0.49
N GLN A 492 16.22 23.72 0.28
CA GLN A 492 17.60 23.93 -0.19
C GLN A 492 18.09 22.76 -1.05
N VAL A 493 17.99 21.54 -0.50
CA VAL A 493 18.58 20.33 -1.10
C VAL A 493 17.56 19.59 -2.01
N GLY A 494 16.26 19.79 -1.79
CA GLY A 494 15.21 19.09 -2.51
C GLY A 494 14.96 17.66 -2.04
N THR A 495 15.65 17.21 -0.97
CA THR A 495 15.49 15.84 -0.45
C THR A 495 15.64 15.80 1.06
N ILE A 496 14.92 14.85 1.68
CA ILE A 496 15.12 14.42 3.07
C ILE A 496 15.31 12.91 3.09
N ARG A 497 15.83 12.37 4.21
CA ARG A 497 16.00 10.92 4.41
C ARG A 497 15.31 10.46 5.68
N THR A 498 14.62 9.33 5.60
CA THR A 498 13.99 8.66 6.73
C THR A 498 15.00 7.92 7.61
N LEU A 499 14.51 7.23 8.61
CA LEU A 499 15.31 6.51 9.62
C LEU A 499 16.28 5.48 9.02
N LEU A 500 15.89 4.76 7.98
CA LEU A 500 16.74 3.79 7.28
C LEU A 500 17.34 4.34 5.97
N GLY A 501 17.30 5.65 5.77
CA GLY A 501 17.92 6.30 4.62
C GLY A 501 17.05 6.38 3.36
N ARG A 502 15.79 5.94 3.41
CA ARG A 502 14.84 6.13 2.31
C ARG A 502 14.75 7.60 1.93
N LYS A 503 14.93 7.91 0.67
CA LYS A 503 14.95 9.27 0.16
C LYS A 503 13.51 9.74 -0.15
N CYS A 504 13.16 10.93 0.28
CA CYS A 504 11.92 11.61 -0.10
C CYS A 504 12.27 12.87 -0.87
N ARG A 505 11.71 13.04 -2.07
CA ARG A 505 12.08 14.07 -3.03
C ARG A 505 11.03 15.18 -3.12
N PHE A 506 11.52 16.41 -3.33
CA PHE A 506 10.75 17.64 -3.56
C PHE A 506 11.29 18.31 -4.83
N ASP A 507 11.06 17.66 -5.97
CA ASP A 507 11.60 17.98 -7.28
C ASP A 507 10.62 18.72 -8.21
N MET A 508 9.41 18.96 -7.72
CA MET A 508 8.41 19.78 -8.39
C MET A 508 8.43 21.22 -7.85
N TYR A 509 8.03 22.16 -8.69
CA TYR A 509 8.06 23.58 -8.38
C TYR A 509 6.70 24.25 -8.62
N GLU A 510 6.43 25.29 -7.86
CA GLU A 510 5.23 26.12 -7.88
C GLU A 510 5.63 27.61 -7.83
N PRO A 511 4.72 28.57 -8.19
CA PRO A 511 5.03 30.00 -8.09
C PRO A 511 5.46 30.37 -6.67
N ASN A 512 6.45 31.26 -6.55
CA ASN A 512 6.88 31.81 -5.26
C ASN A 512 6.01 33.02 -4.79
N TRP A 513 4.94 33.27 -5.51
CA TRP A 513 3.92 34.29 -5.21
C TRP A 513 2.54 33.61 -5.14
N TYR A 514 1.57 34.27 -4.51
CA TYR A 514 0.27 33.71 -4.25
C TYR A 514 -0.83 34.69 -4.66
N GLU A 515 -1.77 34.23 -5.49
CA GLU A 515 -3.03 34.90 -5.77
C GLU A 515 -4.18 34.17 -5.03
N PRO A 516 -5.01 34.86 -4.24
CA PRO A 516 -6.15 34.22 -3.59
C PRO A 516 -7.08 33.54 -4.60
N ASN A 517 -7.54 32.33 -4.24
CA ASN A 517 -8.49 31.52 -5.02
C ASN A 517 -7.98 31.00 -6.39
N LYS A 518 -6.67 31.10 -6.67
CA LYS A 518 -6.05 30.49 -7.84
C LYS A 518 -5.32 29.22 -7.45
N PHE A 519 -5.56 28.14 -8.21
CA PHE A 519 -4.85 26.88 -8.07
C PHE A 519 -3.68 26.85 -9.06
N TYR A 520 -2.51 26.54 -8.55
CA TYR A 520 -1.29 26.41 -9.37
C TYR A 520 -0.86 24.94 -9.42
N LYS A 521 -0.58 24.46 -10.61
CA LYS A 521 -0.06 23.11 -10.81
C LYS A 521 1.44 23.09 -10.55
N SER A 522 1.90 22.20 -9.69
CA SER A 522 3.35 21.96 -9.54
C SER A 522 3.89 21.17 -10.74
N MET A 523 5.08 21.55 -11.21
CA MET A 523 5.70 20.96 -12.38
C MET A 523 7.24 20.97 -12.27
N PRO A 524 7.99 20.26 -13.16
CA PRO A 524 9.44 20.28 -13.16
C PRO A 524 10.01 21.71 -13.32
N LEU A 525 11.22 21.96 -12.78
CA LEU A 525 11.83 23.29 -12.66
C LEU A 525 11.77 24.11 -13.94
N LYS A 526 12.27 23.57 -15.05
CA LYS A 526 12.32 24.29 -16.34
C LYS A 526 10.94 24.73 -16.84
N GLN A 527 9.92 23.87 -16.65
CA GLN A 527 8.55 24.20 -17.03
C GLN A 527 7.95 25.25 -16.10
N ALA A 528 8.19 25.12 -14.80
CA ALA A 528 7.72 26.07 -13.80
C ALA A 528 8.33 27.47 -13.98
N GLU A 529 9.63 27.55 -14.28
CA GLU A 529 10.32 28.81 -14.59
C GLU A 529 9.76 29.47 -15.86
N ALA A 530 9.50 28.67 -16.90
CA ALA A 530 8.93 29.18 -18.14
C ALA A 530 7.49 29.70 -17.95
N GLU A 531 6.68 29.06 -17.10
CA GLU A 531 5.27 29.44 -16.90
C GLU A 531 5.09 30.51 -15.82
N TYR A 532 5.86 30.43 -14.71
CA TYR A 532 5.64 31.27 -13.52
C TYR A 532 6.77 32.29 -13.27
N GLY A 533 7.91 32.16 -13.91
CA GLY A 533 9.10 32.99 -13.68
C GLY A 533 9.76 32.69 -12.33
N ASN A 534 9.35 33.38 -11.26
CA ASN A 534 9.89 33.16 -9.93
C ASN A 534 9.20 31.98 -9.24
N VAL A 535 9.94 30.93 -8.94
CA VAL A 535 9.42 29.66 -8.43
C VAL A 535 10.10 29.20 -7.14
N LYS A 536 9.41 28.35 -6.37
CA LYS A 536 9.93 27.63 -5.20
C LYS A 536 9.58 26.14 -5.30
N ARG A 537 10.26 25.31 -4.53
CA ARG A 537 9.92 23.88 -4.45
C ARG A 537 8.52 23.68 -3.88
N ALA A 538 7.73 22.86 -4.54
CA ALA A 538 6.36 22.55 -4.16
C ALA A 538 6.28 21.54 -3.01
N GLY A 539 5.29 21.69 -2.15
CA GLY A 539 4.92 20.70 -1.14
C GLY A 539 5.92 20.51 0.01
N THR A 540 6.92 21.37 0.17
CA THR A 540 7.95 21.27 1.23
C THR A 540 7.37 21.37 2.64
N TYR A 541 6.19 21.98 2.81
CA TYR A 541 5.45 21.98 4.08
C TYR A 541 5.05 20.56 4.56
N LYS A 542 5.07 19.56 3.68
CA LYS A 542 4.83 18.14 3.99
C LYS A 542 6.11 17.40 4.42
N ALA A 543 7.26 18.06 4.44
CA ALA A 543 8.54 17.40 4.64
C ALA A 543 8.64 16.70 6.00
N LEU A 544 8.18 17.35 7.08
CA LEU A 544 8.15 16.72 8.41
C LEU A 544 7.22 15.49 8.43
N ASN A 545 6.05 15.58 7.83
CA ASN A 545 5.14 14.44 7.71
C ASN A 545 5.80 13.28 6.94
N ARG A 546 6.44 13.54 5.79
CA ARG A 546 7.16 12.52 5.01
C ARG A 546 8.30 11.88 5.81
N LEU A 547 9.06 12.67 6.57
CA LEU A 547 10.11 12.17 7.45
C LEU A 547 9.55 11.19 8.48
N ILE A 548 8.56 11.62 9.24
CA ILE A 548 8.02 10.85 10.36
C ILE A 548 7.26 9.61 9.90
N GLN A 549 6.33 9.75 8.94
CA GLN A 549 5.59 8.61 8.41
C GLN A 549 6.48 7.61 7.66
N GLY A 550 7.47 8.11 6.90
CA GLY A 550 8.42 7.24 6.21
C GLY A 550 9.30 6.48 7.19
N SER A 551 9.76 7.13 8.26
CA SER A 551 10.54 6.48 9.33
C SER A 551 9.72 5.45 10.11
N ALA A 552 8.43 5.72 10.35
CA ALA A 552 7.52 4.75 10.96
C ALA A 552 7.33 3.52 10.04
N ALA A 553 7.20 3.75 8.73
CA ALA A 553 7.12 2.67 7.74
C ALA A 553 8.41 1.83 7.71
N ASP A 554 9.59 2.47 7.71
CA ASP A 554 10.87 1.79 7.75
C ASP A 554 11.00 0.91 9.00
N GLN A 555 10.62 1.43 10.18
CA GLN A 555 10.66 0.67 11.43
C GLN A 555 9.72 -0.54 11.38
N THR A 556 8.50 -0.37 10.92
CA THR A 556 7.51 -1.46 10.82
C THR A 556 7.96 -2.55 9.83
N LYS A 557 8.51 -2.17 8.68
CA LYS A 557 9.04 -3.10 7.67
C LYS A 557 10.23 -3.90 8.19
N LYS A 558 11.15 -3.21 8.85
CA LYS A 558 12.32 -3.85 9.49
C LYS A 558 11.88 -4.89 10.53
N VAL A 559 10.89 -4.55 11.34
CA VAL A 559 10.30 -5.50 12.31
C VAL A 559 9.74 -6.74 11.63
N MET A 560 8.99 -6.58 10.54
CA MET A 560 8.40 -7.72 9.84
C MET A 560 9.48 -8.67 9.31
N VAL A 561 10.55 -8.13 8.75
CA VAL A 561 11.74 -8.91 8.33
C VAL A 561 12.37 -9.60 9.53
N ASP A 562 12.63 -8.88 10.62
CA ASP A 562 13.31 -9.42 11.80
C ASP A 562 12.48 -10.50 12.52
N VAL A 563 11.16 -10.32 12.62
CA VAL A 563 10.24 -11.32 13.20
C VAL A 563 10.22 -12.59 12.35
N TYR A 564 10.17 -12.42 11.02
CA TYR A 564 10.18 -13.57 10.11
C TYR A 564 11.52 -14.33 10.18
N GLU A 565 12.65 -13.64 10.10
CA GLU A 565 13.97 -14.29 10.01
C GLU A 565 14.47 -14.83 11.34
N LYS A 566 14.19 -14.14 12.45
CA LYS A 566 14.70 -14.53 13.79
C LYS A 566 13.79 -15.49 14.52
N LEU A 567 12.47 -15.40 14.32
CA LEU A 567 11.48 -16.24 15.02
C LEU A 567 10.80 -17.27 14.10
N GLY A 568 10.98 -17.18 12.76
CA GLY A 568 10.24 -18.00 11.81
C GLY A 568 8.74 -17.68 11.75
N ILE A 569 8.32 -16.54 12.31
CA ILE A 569 6.90 -16.15 12.36
C ILE A 569 6.58 -15.28 11.15
N THR A 570 5.71 -15.78 10.27
CA THR A 570 5.12 -14.98 9.21
C THR A 570 3.98 -14.14 9.80
N PRO A 571 3.95 -12.80 9.66
CA PRO A 571 2.83 -11.99 10.11
C PRO A 571 1.51 -12.37 9.43
N LEU A 572 0.38 -12.19 10.13
CA LEU A 572 -0.96 -12.32 9.56
C LEU A 572 -1.39 -11.04 8.85
N LEU A 573 -1.16 -9.91 9.51
CA LEU A 573 -1.61 -8.60 9.07
C LEU A 573 -0.73 -7.50 9.67
N GLN A 574 -0.40 -6.49 8.87
CA GLN A 574 0.18 -5.24 9.33
C GLN A 574 -0.86 -4.12 9.17
N MET A 575 -1.06 -3.31 10.20
CA MET A 575 -2.05 -2.25 10.19
C MET A 575 -1.54 -1.02 10.92
N HIS A 576 -1.15 0.02 10.17
CA HIS A 576 -0.57 1.27 10.70
C HIS A 576 0.73 1.02 11.50
N ASP A 577 0.66 1.11 12.82
CA ASP A 577 1.71 0.86 13.81
C ASP A 577 1.56 -0.50 14.53
N GLU A 578 0.60 -1.32 14.09
CA GLU A 578 0.26 -2.61 14.66
C GLU A 578 0.76 -3.77 13.78
N LEU A 579 1.40 -4.76 14.40
CA LEU A 579 1.75 -6.04 13.81
C LEU A 579 0.89 -7.15 14.42
N ASN A 580 0.24 -7.93 13.56
CA ASN A 580 -0.60 -9.05 13.95
C ASN A 580 0.05 -10.36 13.50
N CYS A 581 0.21 -11.32 14.40
CA CYS A 581 0.78 -12.62 14.11
C CYS A 581 -0.07 -13.74 14.72
N SER A 582 0.16 -14.97 14.29
CA SER A 582 -0.25 -16.18 14.99
C SER A 582 0.93 -16.68 15.81
N VAL A 583 0.71 -16.95 17.09
CA VAL A 583 1.73 -17.38 18.05
C VAL A 583 1.25 -18.56 18.87
N LYS A 584 2.18 -19.45 19.26
CA LYS A 584 1.87 -20.66 20.02
C LYS A 584 1.71 -20.39 21.51
N SER A 585 2.26 -19.29 22.00
CA SER A 585 2.27 -18.96 23.43
C SER A 585 2.44 -17.46 23.66
N ASP A 586 2.15 -17.02 24.89
CA ASP A 586 2.43 -15.66 25.33
C ASP A 586 3.94 -15.34 25.30
N LYS A 587 4.81 -16.34 25.46
CA LYS A 587 6.26 -16.18 25.33
C LYS A 587 6.66 -15.76 23.91
N GLU A 588 6.15 -16.41 22.88
CA GLU A 588 6.39 -15.98 21.50
C GLU A 588 5.84 -14.56 21.25
N GLY A 589 4.71 -14.21 21.89
CA GLY A 589 4.18 -12.85 21.87
C GLY A 589 5.15 -11.84 22.50
N ALA A 590 5.76 -12.19 23.62
CA ALA A 590 6.79 -11.37 24.27
C ALA A 590 8.07 -11.25 23.41
N ASP A 591 8.46 -12.31 22.69
CA ASP A 591 9.60 -12.29 21.75
C ASP A 591 9.33 -11.36 20.57
N VAL A 592 8.11 -11.38 19.99
CA VAL A 592 7.69 -10.42 18.95
C VAL A 592 7.76 -8.99 19.48
N LYS A 593 7.20 -8.72 20.66
CA LYS A 593 7.31 -7.41 21.31
C LYS A 593 8.78 -6.97 21.45
N ASN A 594 9.64 -7.85 21.96
CA ASN A 594 11.05 -7.54 22.18
C ASN A 594 11.76 -7.16 20.85
N ILE A 595 11.49 -7.87 19.76
CA ILE A 595 12.01 -7.51 18.44
C ILE A 595 11.48 -6.13 18.01
N MET A 596 10.18 -5.87 18.17
CA MET A 596 9.58 -4.57 17.82
C MET A 596 10.23 -3.42 18.58
N GLU A 597 10.48 -3.57 19.87
CA GLU A 597 11.09 -2.53 20.70
C GLU A 597 12.56 -2.29 20.37
N ASN A 598 13.31 -3.32 19.90
CA ASN A 598 14.76 -3.27 19.76
C ASN A 598 15.29 -3.36 18.32
N CYS A 599 14.43 -3.47 17.29
CA CYS A 599 14.87 -3.62 15.89
C CYS A 599 15.70 -2.43 15.38
N ILE A 600 15.45 -1.23 15.90
CA ILE A 600 16.18 -0.01 15.60
C ILE A 600 16.42 0.75 16.89
N LYS A 601 17.68 1.12 17.13
CA LYS A 601 18.06 1.92 18.29
C LYS A 601 17.69 3.39 18.06
N LEU A 602 16.82 3.92 18.92
CA LEU A 602 16.40 5.32 18.90
C LEU A 602 16.89 6.04 20.17
N GLU A 603 17.02 7.37 20.10
CA GLU A 603 17.27 8.23 21.27
C GLU A 603 16.10 8.20 22.27
N VAL A 604 14.93 7.86 21.80
CA VAL A 604 13.72 7.64 22.61
C VAL A 604 13.33 6.17 22.47
N PRO A 605 13.33 5.39 23.57
CA PRO A 605 13.02 3.96 23.51
C PRO A 605 11.67 3.68 22.85
N SER A 606 11.62 2.74 21.93
CA SER A 606 10.34 2.22 21.41
C SER A 606 9.62 1.46 22.52
N LYS A 607 8.30 1.62 22.59
CA LYS A 607 7.45 0.89 23.54
C LYS A 607 6.33 0.21 22.76
N VAL A 608 6.10 -1.07 23.04
CA VAL A 608 5.08 -1.87 22.40
C VAL A 608 4.14 -2.44 23.46
N GLU A 609 2.86 -2.29 23.20
CA GLU A 609 1.80 -2.97 23.96
C GLU A 609 1.29 -4.15 23.14
N TYR A 610 1.06 -5.30 23.78
CA TYR A 610 0.54 -6.46 23.10
C TYR A 610 -0.51 -7.21 23.89
N LYS A 611 -1.38 -7.91 23.19
CA LYS A 611 -2.36 -8.83 23.77
C LYS A 611 -2.37 -10.11 22.95
N VAL A 612 -2.45 -11.23 23.64
CA VAL A 612 -2.58 -12.57 23.06
C VAL A 612 -3.98 -13.10 23.36
N LYS A 613 -4.76 -13.42 22.33
CA LYS A 613 -6.17 -13.85 22.44
C LYS A 613 -6.49 -14.88 21.35
N ASP A 614 -7.72 -15.38 21.36
CA ASP A 614 -8.26 -16.39 20.44
C ASP A 614 -8.61 -15.84 19.05
N ASN A 615 -8.73 -14.53 18.89
CA ASN A 615 -9.06 -13.86 17.63
C ASN A 615 -8.64 -12.37 17.65
N TRP A 616 -8.66 -11.74 16.46
CA TRP A 616 -8.27 -10.34 16.32
C TRP A 616 -9.13 -9.36 17.13
N GLY A 617 -10.47 -9.57 17.15
CA GLY A 617 -11.38 -8.66 17.86
C GLY A 617 -11.18 -8.65 19.37
N ASN A 618 -10.78 -9.76 19.97
CA ASN A 618 -10.48 -9.87 21.40
C ASN A 618 -9.07 -9.37 21.76
N ALA A 619 -8.15 -9.37 20.80
CA ALA A 619 -6.77 -8.90 20.98
C ALA A 619 -6.63 -7.37 20.92
N LYS A 620 -7.69 -6.63 20.58
CA LYS A 620 -7.65 -5.14 20.44
C LYS A 620 -8.23 -4.38 21.64
#